data_f2d2951ba7347f12e8d4ac59940d5673
#
_entry.id   f2d2951ba7347f12e8d4ac59940d5673
#
_cell.length_a   1.000
_cell.length_b   1.000
_cell.length_c   1.000
_cell.angle_alpha   90.00
_cell.angle_beta   90.00
_cell.angle_gamma   90.00
#
_symmetry.space_group_name_H-M   'P 1'
#
loop_
_entity.id
_entity.type
_entity.pdbx_description
1 polymer ?
#
loop_
_entity_poly.entity_id
_entity_poly.type
_entity_poly.pdbx_seq_one_letter_code
_entity_poly.pdbx_strand_id
1 'polypeptide(L)'
;KDFKNFEFSLNFGDILTILCALGFALNILLFSKIKKFNINVINITIIQMLAIGILAFIFQIIYEKKVINFSMSFSLIYLILICTMLNFTIQNISQKYVPAHIMGLILSLEAIFGTVFAIIFLNETISQNFIIGTFLIAIAVILIQYFENKRGD
;
A
#
# COMPACT_ATOMS: atom_id res chain seq x y z
N LYS A 1 20.67 23.16 -13.07
CA LYS A 1 21.82 23.38 -12.18
C LYS A 1 21.54 22.82 -10.78
N ASP A 2 21.35 21.49 -10.53
CA ASP A 2 21.35 20.94 -9.16
C ASP A 2 21.29 19.40 -9.16
N PHE A 3 21.91 18.78 -10.16
CA PHE A 3 22.13 17.33 -10.16
C PHE A 3 23.30 16.86 -9.26
N LYS A 4 23.89 17.75 -8.47
CA LYS A 4 25.16 17.49 -7.74
C LYS A 4 25.00 17.01 -6.31
N ASN A 5 23.82 16.96 -5.73
CA ASN A 5 23.61 16.53 -4.35
C ASN A 5 22.64 15.34 -4.27
N PHE A 6 22.92 14.28 -5.02
CA PHE A 6 22.29 12.98 -4.77
C PHE A 6 23.05 12.31 -3.62
N GLU A 7 22.92 12.86 -2.40
CA GLU A 7 23.36 12.16 -1.20
C GLU A 7 22.31 11.08 -0.91
N PHE A 8 22.66 9.85 -1.22
CA PHE A 8 21.89 8.67 -0.86
C PHE A 8 22.06 8.41 0.66
N SER A 9 21.47 9.25 1.49
CA SER A 9 21.42 9.03 2.93
C SER A 9 20.16 8.20 3.23
N LEU A 10 20.36 6.90 3.44
CA LEU A 10 19.30 6.03 3.95
C LEU A 10 18.94 6.46 5.38
N ASN A 11 17.81 7.09 5.52
CA ASN A 11 17.24 7.42 6.83
C ASN A 11 16.55 6.20 7.44
N PHE A 12 16.42 6.18 8.75
CA PHE A 12 15.68 5.11 9.46
C PHE A 12 14.26 4.91 8.91
N GLY A 13 13.62 6.00 8.46
CA GLY A 13 12.31 5.95 7.78
C GLY A 13 12.33 5.16 6.47
N ASP A 14 13.40 5.25 5.70
CA ASP A 14 13.54 4.53 4.42
C ASP A 14 13.62 3.01 4.66
N ILE A 15 14.33 2.60 5.71
CA ILE A 15 14.42 1.19 6.11
C ILE A 15 13.04 0.67 6.53
N LEU A 16 12.29 1.44 7.32
CA LEU A 16 10.92 1.08 7.72
C LEU A 16 9.99 0.96 6.51
N THR A 17 10.12 1.85 5.53
CA THR A 17 9.32 1.82 4.30
C THR A 17 9.60 0.56 3.48
N ILE A 18 10.88 0.16 3.38
CA ILE A 18 11.27 -1.07 2.69
C ILE A 18 10.70 -2.30 3.42
N LEU A 19 10.79 -2.34 4.75
CA LEU A 19 10.22 -3.42 5.55
C LEU A 19 8.69 -3.50 5.40
N CYS A 20 8.02 -2.35 5.36
CA CYS A 20 6.58 -2.27 5.10
C CYS A 20 6.23 -2.83 3.72
N ALA A 21 6.97 -2.46 2.69
CA ALA A 21 6.78 -2.95 1.33
C ALA A 21 6.97 -4.48 1.23
N LEU A 22 7.99 -5.02 1.91
CA LEU A 22 8.19 -6.48 2.01
C LEU A 22 7.02 -7.16 2.72
N GLY A 23 6.55 -6.62 3.83
CA GLY A 23 5.38 -7.13 4.55
C GLY A 23 4.12 -7.13 3.68
N PHE A 24 3.92 -6.08 2.90
CA PHE A 24 2.80 -5.97 1.97
C PHE A 24 2.88 -6.98 0.82
N ALA A 25 4.07 -7.18 0.25
CA ALA A 25 4.31 -8.20 -0.77
C ALA A 25 4.04 -9.61 -0.24
N LEU A 26 4.49 -9.92 0.98
CA LEU A 26 4.20 -11.20 1.65
C LEU A 26 2.70 -11.39 1.88
N ASN A 27 1.98 -10.34 2.26
CA ASN A 27 0.52 -10.37 2.42
C ASN A 27 -0.16 -10.79 1.11
N ILE A 28 0.18 -10.15 -0.02
CA ILE A 28 -0.36 -10.49 -1.34
C ILE A 28 -0.07 -11.96 -1.70
N LEU A 29 1.16 -12.42 -1.48
CA LEU A 29 1.55 -13.81 -1.77
C LEU A 29 0.81 -14.82 -0.91
N LEU A 30 0.60 -14.53 0.38
CA LEU A 30 -0.14 -15.40 1.30
C LEU A 30 -1.62 -15.48 0.88
N PHE A 31 -2.24 -14.35 0.57
CA PHE A 31 -3.63 -14.34 0.11
C PHE A 31 -3.81 -15.11 -1.20
N SER A 32 -2.87 -15.03 -2.13
CA SER A 32 -2.94 -15.80 -3.37
C SER A 32 -2.89 -17.32 -3.14
N LYS A 33 -2.20 -17.78 -2.07
CA LYS A 33 -2.16 -19.19 -1.69
C LYS A 33 -3.45 -19.66 -1.00
N ILE A 34 -4.11 -18.79 -0.25
CA ILE A 34 -5.39 -19.07 0.44
C ILE A 34 -6.50 -19.42 -0.56
N LYS A 35 -6.40 -18.95 -1.81
CA LYS A 35 -7.30 -19.33 -2.91
C LYS A 35 -7.47 -20.86 -3.05
N LYS A 36 -6.44 -21.65 -2.73
CA LYS A 36 -6.49 -23.11 -2.78
C LYS A 36 -7.35 -23.76 -1.69
N PHE A 37 -7.55 -23.02 -0.59
CA PHE A 37 -8.37 -23.45 0.52
C PHE A 37 -9.73 -22.78 0.38
N ASN A 38 -10.81 -23.52 0.40
CA ASN A 38 -12.19 -23.00 0.20
C ASN A 38 -12.65 -22.14 1.40
N ILE A 39 -11.79 -21.20 1.84
CA ILE A 39 -12.00 -20.37 3.02
C ILE A 39 -12.71 -19.07 2.62
N ASN A 40 -13.59 -18.59 3.48
CA ASN A 40 -14.27 -17.31 3.27
C ASN A 40 -13.28 -16.15 3.45
N VAL A 41 -13.00 -15.45 2.36
CA VAL A 41 -12.05 -14.31 2.32
C VAL A 41 -12.44 -13.22 3.31
N ILE A 42 -13.73 -12.97 3.50
CA ILE A 42 -14.24 -11.96 4.44
C ILE A 42 -13.81 -12.27 5.87
N ASN A 43 -13.93 -13.54 6.30
CA ASN A 43 -13.52 -13.94 7.64
C ASN A 43 -12.02 -13.73 7.87
N ILE A 44 -11.19 -14.04 6.86
CA ILE A 44 -9.75 -13.81 6.95
C ILE A 44 -9.44 -12.32 7.04
N THR A 45 -10.13 -11.49 6.24
CA THR A 45 -9.97 -10.04 6.28
C THR A 45 -10.32 -9.48 7.66
N ILE A 46 -11.41 -9.96 8.29
CA ILE A 46 -11.79 -9.55 9.64
C ILE A 46 -10.71 -9.93 10.65
N ILE A 47 -10.21 -11.16 10.60
CA ILE A 47 -9.14 -11.62 11.51
C ILE A 47 -7.87 -10.78 11.31
N GLN A 48 -7.50 -10.49 10.07
CA GLN A 48 -6.36 -9.63 9.73
C GLN A 48 -6.52 -8.23 10.31
N MET A 49 -7.68 -7.61 10.15
CA MET A 49 -7.96 -6.27 10.69
C MET A 49 -7.92 -6.25 12.21
N LEU A 50 -8.48 -7.27 12.87
CA LEU A 50 -8.42 -7.42 14.31
C LEU A 50 -6.99 -7.60 14.81
N ALA A 51 -6.19 -8.43 14.14
CA ALA A 51 -4.79 -8.62 14.51
C ALA A 51 -3.98 -7.32 14.39
N ILE A 52 -4.15 -6.56 13.30
CA ILE A 52 -3.49 -5.26 13.11
C ILE A 52 -3.95 -4.27 14.18
N GLY A 53 -5.25 -4.21 14.47
CA GLY A 53 -5.81 -3.33 15.50
C GLY A 53 -5.26 -3.62 16.90
N ILE A 54 -5.17 -4.89 17.28
CA ILE A 54 -4.61 -5.33 18.57
C ILE A 54 -3.12 -4.97 18.64
N LEU A 55 -2.34 -5.26 17.60
CA LEU A 55 -0.93 -4.90 17.56
C LEU A 55 -0.72 -3.39 17.66
N ALA A 56 -1.47 -2.60 16.90
CA ALA A 56 -1.41 -1.14 16.95
C ALA A 56 -1.75 -0.61 18.36
N PHE A 57 -2.75 -1.19 19.01
CA PHE A 57 -3.15 -0.82 20.37
C PHE A 57 -2.06 -1.14 21.40
N ILE A 58 -1.42 -2.33 21.27
CA ILE A 58 -0.29 -2.71 22.14
C ILE A 58 0.89 -1.74 21.94
N PHE A 59 1.24 -1.43 20.68
CA PHE A 59 2.29 -0.45 20.38
C PHE A 59 2.00 0.91 20.97
N GLN A 60 0.77 1.38 20.90
CA GLN A 60 0.36 2.65 21.45
C GLN A 60 0.53 2.69 22.97
N ILE A 61 0.13 1.66 23.70
CA ILE A 61 0.31 1.58 25.16
C ILE A 61 1.79 1.63 25.55
N ILE A 62 2.66 1.00 24.77
CA ILE A 62 4.10 0.92 25.07
C ILE A 62 4.81 2.24 24.79
N TYR A 63 4.49 2.91 23.67
CA TYR A 63 5.24 4.07 23.17
C TYR A 63 4.58 5.41 23.50
N GLU A 64 3.27 5.50 23.56
CA GLU A 64 2.54 6.75 23.84
C GLU A 64 1.84 6.69 25.20
N LYS A 65 2.42 7.38 26.18
CA LYS A 65 1.76 7.63 27.48
C LYS A 65 0.68 8.72 27.43
N LYS A 66 0.40 9.30 26.25
CA LYS A 66 -0.63 10.33 26.11
C LYS A 66 -2.00 9.70 25.92
N VAL A 67 -2.92 10.09 26.81
CA VAL A 67 -4.36 9.83 26.66
C VAL A 67 -4.82 10.43 25.34
N ILE A 68 -5.37 9.58 24.48
CA ILE A 68 -5.96 10.00 23.20
C ILE A 68 -7.08 10.98 23.51
N ASN A 69 -6.90 12.24 23.15
CA ASN A 69 -8.02 13.17 23.09
C ASN A 69 -8.91 12.74 21.93
N PHE A 70 -10.02 12.13 22.26
CA PHE A 70 -11.02 11.58 21.34
C PHE A 70 -11.85 12.71 20.69
N SER A 71 -11.19 13.71 20.14
CA SER A 71 -11.81 14.58 19.16
C SER A 71 -11.80 13.84 17.82
N MET A 72 -12.61 12.80 17.72
CA MET A 72 -12.73 12.07 16.46
C MET A 72 -13.38 12.97 15.43
N SER A 73 -12.57 13.58 14.60
CA SER A 73 -13.03 14.25 13.42
C SER A 73 -13.72 13.22 12.52
N PHE A 74 -14.84 13.60 11.92
CA PHE A 74 -15.55 12.81 10.90
C PHE A 74 -14.59 12.26 9.83
N SER A 75 -13.52 12.97 9.53
CA SER A 75 -12.43 12.56 8.64
C SER A 75 -11.74 11.27 9.08
N LEU A 76 -11.53 11.03 10.39
CA LEU A 76 -10.92 9.80 10.89
C LEU A 76 -11.85 8.60 10.70
N ILE A 77 -13.14 8.76 10.93
CA ILE A 77 -14.13 7.71 10.72
C ILE A 77 -14.18 7.34 9.23
N TYR A 78 -14.20 8.33 8.34
CA TYR A 78 -14.14 8.12 6.89
C TYR A 78 -12.87 7.36 6.49
N LEU A 79 -11.71 7.74 7.01
CA LEU A 79 -10.42 7.09 6.72
C LEU A 79 -10.43 5.62 7.16
N ILE A 80 -10.97 5.31 8.34
CA ILE A 80 -11.02 3.94 8.86
C ILE A 80 -12.00 3.09 8.06
N LEU A 81 -13.22 3.56 7.85
CA LEU A 81 -14.28 2.74 7.24
C LEU A 81 -14.10 2.62 5.73
N ILE A 82 -13.86 3.72 5.04
CA ILE A 82 -13.82 3.72 3.57
C ILE A 82 -12.41 3.47 3.05
N CYS A 83 -11.42 4.26 3.49
CA CYS A 83 -10.08 4.12 2.94
C CYS A 83 -9.36 2.86 3.43
N THR A 84 -9.69 2.34 4.62
CA THR A 84 -9.01 1.16 5.16
C THR A 84 -9.88 -0.09 5.02
N MET A 85 -11.02 -0.19 5.71
CA MET A 85 -11.79 -1.43 5.76
C MET A 85 -12.37 -1.84 4.40
N LEU A 86 -13.00 -0.90 3.70
CA LEU A 86 -13.60 -1.17 2.39
C LEU A 86 -12.51 -1.51 1.36
N ASN A 87 -11.43 -0.72 1.31
CA ASN A 87 -10.33 -0.93 0.38
C ASN A 87 -9.66 -2.30 0.57
N PHE A 88 -9.28 -2.66 1.80
CA PHE A 88 -8.70 -3.98 2.07
C PHE A 88 -9.66 -5.13 1.78
N THR A 89 -10.96 -4.95 2.04
CA THR A 89 -11.96 -5.98 1.74
C THR A 89 -12.06 -6.20 0.23
N ILE A 90 -12.16 -5.14 -0.57
CA ILE A 90 -12.19 -5.24 -2.04
C ILE A 90 -10.89 -5.86 -2.56
N GLN A 91 -9.74 -5.42 -2.06
CA GLN A 91 -8.44 -5.94 -2.43
C GLN A 91 -8.34 -7.45 -2.16
N ASN A 92 -8.69 -7.90 -0.97
CA ASN A 92 -8.62 -9.31 -0.59
C ASN A 92 -9.61 -10.18 -1.38
N ILE A 93 -10.82 -9.69 -1.67
CA ILE A 93 -11.77 -10.36 -2.54
C ILE A 93 -11.21 -10.48 -3.96
N SER A 94 -10.65 -9.42 -4.50
CA SER A 94 -10.07 -9.38 -5.85
C SER A 94 -8.90 -10.35 -5.99
N GLN A 95 -8.08 -10.51 -4.95
CA GLN A 95 -6.96 -11.47 -4.93
C GLN A 95 -7.41 -12.93 -5.05
N LYS A 96 -8.68 -13.23 -4.78
CA LYS A 96 -9.24 -14.56 -5.04
C LYS A 96 -9.30 -14.87 -6.55
N TYR A 97 -9.48 -13.85 -7.37
CA TYR A 97 -9.68 -13.99 -8.83
C TYR A 97 -8.43 -13.64 -9.62
N VAL A 98 -7.62 -12.70 -9.12
CA VAL A 98 -6.47 -12.14 -9.80
C VAL A 98 -5.17 -12.78 -9.29
N PRO A 99 -4.21 -13.14 -10.18
CA PRO A 99 -2.88 -13.61 -9.78
C PRO A 99 -2.11 -12.56 -8.96
N ALA A 100 -1.23 -13.01 -8.06
CA ALA A 100 -0.51 -12.12 -7.14
C ALA A 100 0.33 -11.04 -7.86
N HIS A 101 0.98 -11.40 -8.97
CA HIS A 101 1.82 -10.48 -9.75
C HIS A 101 1.00 -9.37 -10.42
N ILE A 102 -0.17 -9.71 -10.98
CA ILE A 102 -1.08 -8.69 -11.55
C ILE A 102 -1.64 -7.78 -10.46
N MET A 103 -1.95 -8.35 -9.29
CA MET A 103 -2.41 -7.55 -8.16
C MET A 103 -1.34 -6.56 -7.70
N GLY A 104 -0.08 -6.98 -7.62
CA GLY A 104 1.04 -6.10 -7.32
C GLY A 104 1.17 -4.94 -8.31
N LEU A 105 0.95 -5.21 -9.61
CA LEU A 105 0.96 -4.16 -10.64
C LEU A 105 -0.18 -3.15 -10.46
N ILE A 106 -1.39 -3.64 -10.22
CA ILE A 106 -2.56 -2.77 -10.00
C ILE A 106 -2.32 -1.86 -8.78
N LEU A 107 -1.79 -2.42 -7.70
CA LEU A 107 -1.48 -1.64 -6.49
C LEU A 107 -0.34 -0.63 -6.72
N SER A 108 0.62 -0.93 -7.59
CA SER A 108 1.66 0.04 -7.97
C SER A 108 1.09 1.25 -8.73
N LEU A 109 -0.01 1.08 -9.48
CA LEU A 109 -0.71 2.19 -10.13
C LEU A 109 -1.38 3.14 -9.13
N GLU A 110 -1.76 2.66 -7.94
CA GLU A 110 -2.33 3.48 -6.87
C GLU A 110 -1.41 4.66 -6.52
N ALA A 111 -0.10 4.42 -6.43
CA ALA A 111 0.89 5.47 -6.16
C ALA A 111 0.91 6.54 -7.26
N ILE A 112 0.76 6.14 -8.53
CA ILE A 112 0.74 7.06 -9.68
C ILE A 112 -0.54 7.92 -9.64
N PHE A 113 -1.70 7.28 -9.49
CA PHE A 113 -2.98 7.99 -9.41
C PHE A 113 -3.06 8.88 -8.17
N GLY A 114 -2.58 8.40 -7.00
CA GLY A 114 -2.51 9.19 -5.77
C GLY A 114 -1.72 10.48 -5.98
N THR A 115 -0.58 10.41 -6.67
CA THR A 115 0.23 11.58 -7.03
C THR A 115 -0.53 12.55 -7.94
N VAL A 116 -1.15 12.05 -9.00
CA VAL A 116 -1.90 12.88 -9.93
C VAL A 116 -3.03 13.61 -9.19
N PHE A 117 -3.75 12.93 -8.32
CA PHE A 117 -4.80 13.56 -7.51
C PHE A 117 -4.27 14.57 -6.50
N ALA A 118 -3.11 14.30 -5.86
CA ALA A 118 -2.48 15.25 -4.95
C ALA A 118 -2.11 16.57 -5.66
N ILE A 119 -1.60 16.50 -6.90
CA ILE A 119 -1.33 17.68 -7.70
C ILE A 119 -2.62 18.44 -8.02
N ILE A 120 -3.64 17.73 -8.51
CA ILE A 120 -4.86 18.37 -9.04
C ILE A 120 -5.71 18.96 -7.91
N PHE A 121 -5.88 18.23 -6.80
CA PHE A 121 -6.81 18.63 -5.75
C PHE A 121 -6.15 19.37 -4.59
N LEU A 122 -4.88 19.08 -4.29
CA LEU A 122 -4.18 19.67 -3.15
C LEU A 122 -3.17 20.75 -3.57
N ASN A 123 -2.96 20.95 -4.90
CA ASN A 123 -1.94 21.87 -5.43
C ASN A 123 -0.55 21.62 -4.81
N GLU A 124 -0.23 20.35 -4.52
CA GLU A 124 1.08 20.00 -3.94
C GLU A 124 2.20 20.23 -4.95
N THR A 125 3.28 20.87 -4.48
CA THR A 125 4.52 21.00 -5.27
C THR A 125 5.31 19.70 -5.16
N ILE A 126 5.53 19.06 -6.31
CA ILE A 126 6.22 17.77 -6.35
C ILE A 126 7.72 17.98 -6.46
N SER A 127 8.49 17.25 -5.64
CA SER A 127 9.93 17.23 -5.77
C SER A 127 10.36 16.51 -7.06
N GLN A 128 11.48 16.91 -7.65
CA GLN A 128 12.03 16.28 -8.87
C GLN A 128 12.31 14.79 -8.63
N ASN A 129 12.78 14.41 -7.44
CA ASN A 129 13.03 13.01 -7.07
C ASN A 129 11.75 12.17 -7.08
N PHE A 130 10.63 12.75 -6.68
CA PHE A 130 9.34 12.08 -6.70
C PHE A 130 8.85 11.82 -8.13
N ILE A 131 9.02 12.79 -9.04
CA ILE A 131 8.68 12.63 -10.46
C ILE A 131 9.48 11.48 -11.08
N ILE A 132 10.77 11.42 -10.79
CA ILE A 132 11.64 10.33 -11.28
C ILE A 132 11.15 8.98 -10.74
N GLY A 133 10.83 8.87 -9.44
CA GLY A 133 10.30 7.65 -8.83
C GLY A 133 9.00 7.19 -9.48
N THR A 134 8.05 8.10 -9.68
CA THR A 134 6.76 7.81 -10.33
C THR A 134 6.96 7.34 -11.77
N PHE A 135 7.88 7.96 -12.51
CA PHE A 135 8.20 7.56 -13.88
C PHE A 135 8.84 6.17 -13.95
N LEU A 136 9.72 5.83 -13.00
CA LEU A 136 10.32 4.49 -12.90
C LEU A 136 9.26 3.42 -12.60
N ILE A 137 8.29 3.70 -11.71
CA ILE A 137 7.18 2.79 -11.42
C ILE A 137 6.34 2.59 -12.69
N ALA A 138 6.00 3.66 -13.40
CA ALA A 138 5.22 3.56 -14.65
C ALA A 138 5.92 2.69 -15.70
N ILE A 139 7.23 2.88 -15.90
CA ILE A 139 8.03 2.04 -16.82
C ILE A 139 8.03 0.59 -16.36
N ALA A 140 8.24 0.31 -15.08
CA ALA A 140 8.25 -1.04 -14.54
C ALA A 140 6.91 -1.76 -14.79
N VAL A 141 5.79 -1.08 -14.56
CA VAL A 141 4.44 -1.62 -14.83
C VAL A 141 4.25 -1.97 -16.31
N ILE A 142 4.64 -1.06 -17.21
CA ILE A 142 4.53 -1.29 -18.66
C ILE A 142 5.41 -2.47 -19.10
N LEU A 143 6.64 -2.54 -18.62
CA LEU A 143 7.56 -3.63 -18.95
C LEU A 143 7.02 -4.99 -18.50
N ILE A 144 6.49 -5.07 -17.27
CA ILE A 144 5.94 -6.34 -16.77
C ILE A 144 4.73 -6.77 -17.59
N GLN A 145 3.81 -5.86 -17.92
CA GLN A 145 2.67 -6.15 -18.78
C GLN A 145 3.10 -6.62 -20.17
N TYR A 146 4.12 -5.99 -20.75
CA TYR A 146 4.65 -6.39 -22.04
C TYR A 146 5.22 -7.82 -22.02
N PHE A 147 5.99 -8.16 -20.98
CA PHE A 147 6.57 -9.51 -20.84
C PHE A 147 5.52 -10.58 -20.52
N GLU A 148 4.45 -10.23 -19.79
CA GLU A 148 3.36 -11.17 -19.53
C GLU A 148 2.55 -11.48 -20.78
N ASN A 149 2.23 -10.47 -21.58
CA ASN A 149 1.50 -10.66 -22.83
C ASN A 149 2.27 -11.59 -23.79
N LYS A 150 3.60 -11.50 -23.79
CA LYS A 150 4.47 -12.36 -24.59
C LYS A 150 4.62 -13.80 -24.05
N ARG A 151 4.27 -14.05 -22.77
CA ARG A 151 4.28 -15.39 -22.17
C ARG A 151 2.94 -16.11 -22.26
N GLY A 152 1.88 -15.39 -22.57
CA GLY A 152 0.52 -15.94 -22.74
C GLY A 152 0.22 -16.42 -24.16
N ASP A 153 1.10 -16.07 -25.12
CA ASP A 153 1.15 -16.61 -26.47
C ASP A 153 2.19 -17.75 -26.55
#